data_2502182b69c31045e40913e73a00d796
#
_entry.id   2502182b69c31045e40913e73a00d796
#
_cell.length_a   1.000
_cell.length_b   1.000
_cell.length_c   1.000
_cell.angle_alpha   90.00
_cell.angle_beta   90.00
_cell.angle_gamma   90.00
#
_symmetry.space_group_name_H-M   'P 1'
#
loop_
_entity.id
_entity.type
_entity.pdbx_description
1 polymer ?
#
loop_
_entity_poly.entity_id
_entity_poly.type
_entity_poly.pdbx_seq_one_letter_code
_entity_poly.pdbx_strand_id
1 'polypeptide(L)'
;MPDESLIALTKAAAAQLKGKSILYLVEDPDGVPDDFRINLASVSHQFYKIAPSVASNNLTVAIQHLDGSSPSANNPMAFKVGDTFRVVTSSLSVTKNAGTNWCNAGSAELASQPIDWFMYVLYETGASAGLKVLFSRLSHARTMAXXVNTXTDEKYPAGNWTNFNSTDEVSLIGRFEAQLSAAASYNWSITTQVVINRPVYQSRLLTWAPLTQTPSVTGYSVNPGSALYRYQVLPEGMVRLMVAEGTNGTSNLGTKTYTAPFKLESTTNALAEGLIGVPVDNGVLGAAGFGAMITPGSNAISMFRSAAVAWTASGGCRIPRFNMVFKV
;
A
#
# COMPACT_ATOMS: atom_id res chain seq x y z
N MET A 1 16.32 -46.30 13.58
CA MET A 1 16.81 -45.49 14.70
C MET A 1 15.72 -45.32 15.72
N PRO A 2 16.05 -45.32 17.00
CA PRO A 2 15.00 -45.14 17.97
C PRO A 2 14.34 -43.77 17.84
N ASP A 3 13.11 -43.72 18.22
CA ASP A 3 12.24 -42.52 18.10
C ASP A 3 12.74 -41.32 18.90
N GLU A 4 13.86 -41.49 19.63
CA GLU A 4 14.37 -40.42 20.50
C GLU A 4 14.73 -39.14 19.76
N SER A 5 15.20 -39.23 18.54
CA SER A 5 15.59 -38.05 17.78
C SER A 5 14.37 -37.27 17.32
N LEU A 6 13.29 -37.95 16.96
CA LEU A 6 12.05 -37.30 16.59
C LEU A 6 11.40 -36.64 17.81
N ILE A 7 11.45 -37.33 18.97
CA ILE A 7 10.90 -36.78 20.21
C ILE A 7 11.69 -35.54 20.64
N ALA A 8 13.01 -35.54 20.42
CA ALA A 8 13.81 -34.37 20.75
C ALA A 8 13.45 -33.16 19.89
N LEU A 9 13.14 -33.39 18.62
CA LEU A 9 12.73 -32.31 17.72
C LEU A 9 11.37 -31.72 18.12
N THR A 10 10.44 -32.59 18.50
CA THR A 10 9.11 -32.10 18.88
C THR A 10 9.11 -31.35 20.23
N LYS A 11 10.15 -31.57 21.05
CA LYS A 11 10.28 -30.88 22.31
C LYS A 11 11.04 -29.57 22.23
N ALA A 12 11.60 -29.25 21.07
CA ALA A 12 12.30 -27.98 20.91
C ALA A 12 11.29 -26.83 21.01
N ALA A 13 11.55 -25.90 21.88
CA ALA A 13 10.70 -24.72 21.98
C ALA A 13 10.81 -23.92 20.69
N ALA A 14 9.68 -23.38 20.23
CA ALA A 14 9.64 -22.59 19.00
C ALA A 14 10.65 -21.45 19.05
N ALA A 15 10.89 -20.88 20.22
CA ALA A 15 11.85 -19.79 20.39
C ALA A 15 13.30 -20.24 20.15
N GLN A 16 13.55 -21.52 20.21
CA GLN A 16 14.89 -22.06 19.96
C GLN A 16 15.16 -22.38 18.50
N LEU A 17 14.10 -22.40 17.69
CA LEU A 17 14.24 -22.68 16.26
C LEU A 17 14.71 -21.40 15.55
N LYS A 18 15.84 -21.49 14.90
CA LYS A 18 16.42 -20.37 14.17
C LYS A 18 16.45 -20.70 12.67
N GLY A 19 16.80 -19.72 11.87
CA GLY A 19 16.82 -19.89 10.43
C GLY A 19 17.68 -21.05 9.94
N LYS A 20 18.64 -21.48 10.75
CA LYS A 20 19.48 -22.63 10.39
C LYS A 20 18.93 -23.95 10.87
N SER A 21 17.85 -23.95 11.63
CA SER A 21 17.26 -25.20 12.12
C SER A 21 16.78 -26.05 10.95
N ILE A 22 16.98 -27.32 11.07
CA ILE A 22 16.59 -28.29 10.04
C ILE A 22 15.48 -29.15 10.58
N LEU A 23 14.38 -29.24 9.83
CA LEU A 23 13.28 -30.13 10.14
C LEU A 23 13.48 -31.43 9.37
N TYR A 24 13.45 -32.53 10.09
CA TYR A 24 13.52 -33.87 9.47
C TYR A 24 12.10 -34.37 9.26
N LEU A 25 11.77 -34.71 8.06
CA LEU A 25 10.51 -35.34 7.71
C LEU A 25 10.82 -36.79 7.30
N VAL A 26 10.13 -37.73 7.96
CA VAL A 26 10.23 -39.14 7.59
C VAL A 26 8.96 -39.46 6.83
N GLU A 27 9.13 -39.77 5.56
CA GLU A 27 7.98 -39.94 4.68
C GLU A 27 7.50 -41.38 4.62
N ASP A 28 8.38 -42.34 4.86
CA ASP A 28 8.03 -43.76 4.76
C ASP A 28 8.44 -44.50 6.04
N PRO A 29 7.50 -44.75 6.93
CA PRO A 29 7.84 -45.44 8.16
C PRO A 29 8.13 -46.94 7.96
N ASP A 30 7.75 -47.50 6.83
CA ASP A 30 7.91 -48.95 6.58
C ASP A 30 9.10 -49.30 5.67
N GLY A 31 9.78 -48.29 5.17
CA GLY A 31 10.90 -48.51 4.27
C GLY A 31 12.19 -47.88 4.74
N VAL A 32 13.10 -47.68 3.82
CA VAL A 32 14.30 -46.87 4.09
C VAL A 32 13.83 -45.42 4.14
N PRO A 33 13.96 -44.75 5.29
CA PRO A 33 13.43 -43.41 5.41
C PRO A 33 14.12 -42.46 4.43
N ASP A 34 13.33 -41.79 3.63
CA ASP A 34 13.81 -40.67 2.86
C ASP A 34 13.84 -39.44 3.75
N ASP A 35 15.03 -39.14 4.26
CA ASP A 35 15.18 -37.98 5.15
C ASP A 35 15.14 -36.71 4.32
N PHE A 36 14.06 -35.98 4.45
CA PHE A 36 13.98 -34.64 3.86
C PHE A 36 14.44 -33.61 4.87
N ARG A 37 15.45 -32.90 4.51
CA ARG A 37 16.00 -31.85 5.35
C ARG A 37 15.55 -30.49 4.80
N ILE A 38 14.69 -29.83 5.55
CA ILE A 38 14.17 -28.53 5.13
C ILE A 38 14.64 -27.49 6.14
N ASN A 39 15.33 -26.49 5.64
CA ASN A 39 15.65 -25.33 6.46
C ASN A 39 14.35 -24.58 6.74
N LEU A 40 14.05 -24.34 8.00
CA LEU A 40 12.81 -23.66 8.39
C LEU A 40 12.69 -22.29 7.73
N ALA A 41 13.78 -21.60 7.48
CA ALA A 41 13.73 -20.32 6.80
C ALA A 41 13.21 -20.44 5.36
N SER A 42 13.32 -21.63 4.76
CA SER A 42 12.85 -21.82 3.38
C SER A 42 11.39 -22.24 3.29
N VAL A 43 10.74 -22.62 4.41
CA VAL A 43 9.33 -23.04 4.34
C VAL A 43 8.36 -22.00 4.84
N SER A 44 8.82 -20.90 5.39
CA SER A 44 7.89 -19.96 6.01
C SER A 44 8.26 -18.52 5.78
N HIS A 45 7.32 -17.78 5.23
CA HIS A 45 7.37 -16.33 5.21
C HIS A 45 6.92 -15.72 6.54
N GLN A 46 6.67 -16.55 7.56
CA GLN A 46 6.09 -16.10 8.82
C GLN A 46 7.11 -15.93 9.94
N PHE A 47 8.39 -16.17 9.66
CA PHE A 47 9.43 -16.08 10.68
C PHE A 47 10.18 -14.75 10.65
N TYR A 48 9.52 -13.70 10.22
CA TYR A 48 10.08 -12.36 10.25
C TYR A 48 9.04 -11.38 10.77
N LYS A 49 9.52 -10.22 11.17
CA LYS A 49 8.62 -9.09 11.42
C LYS A 49 9.12 -7.85 10.68
N ILE A 50 8.17 -7.09 10.21
CA ILE A 50 8.40 -5.77 9.63
C ILE A 50 8.39 -4.78 10.80
N ALA A 51 9.45 -4.01 10.95
CA ALA A 51 9.64 -3.14 12.11
C ALA A 51 9.81 -1.68 11.66
N PRO A 52 8.70 -0.97 11.44
CA PRO A 52 8.80 0.45 11.12
C PRO A 52 9.09 1.28 12.36
N SER A 53 9.89 2.31 12.21
CA SER A 53 10.22 3.25 13.27
C SER A 53 10.45 4.63 12.68
N VAL A 54 10.24 5.66 13.48
CA VAL A 54 10.47 7.04 13.05
C VAL A 54 11.40 7.71 14.05
N ALA A 55 12.46 8.32 13.52
CA ALA A 55 13.39 9.11 14.32
C ALA A 55 13.75 10.37 13.53
N SER A 56 13.66 11.52 14.16
CA SER A 56 13.93 12.82 13.52
C SER A 56 13.16 12.98 12.20
N ASN A 57 11.90 12.55 12.21
CA ASN A 57 10.98 12.61 11.07
C ASN A 57 11.38 11.70 9.90
N ASN A 58 12.39 10.86 10.06
CA ASN A 58 12.79 9.89 9.04
C ASN A 58 12.14 8.54 9.35
N LEU A 59 11.64 7.86 8.33
CA LEU A 59 11.05 6.53 8.48
C LEU A 59 12.10 5.48 8.15
N THR A 60 12.35 4.58 9.10
CA THR A 60 13.15 3.38 8.84
C THR A 60 12.26 2.16 8.99
N VAL A 61 12.32 1.27 8.02
CA VAL A 61 11.59 0.00 8.06
C VAL A 61 12.63 -1.12 7.97
N ALA A 62 12.75 -1.89 9.04
CA ALA A 62 13.69 -3.01 9.12
C ALA A 62 12.93 -4.32 9.02
N ILE A 63 13.58 -5.34 8.49
CA ILE A 63 13.12 -6.72 8.55
C ILE A 63 13.94 -7.42 9.61
N GLN A 64 13.26 -8.01 10.57
CA GLN A 64 13.90 -8.60 11.75
C GLN A 64 13.37 -10.00 11.98
N HIS A 65 14.13 -10.80 12.73
CA HIS A 65 13.60 -12.03 13.29
C HIS A 65 12.50 -11.72 14.31
N LEU A 66 11.74 -12.72 14.68
CA LEU A 66 10.64 -12.52 15.63
C LEU A 66 11.13 -12.00 16.99
N ASP A 67 12.35 -12.31 17.35
CA ASP A 67 12.96 -11.84 18.60
C ASP A 67 13.48 -10.39 18.51
N GLY A 68 13.37 -9.76 17.35
CA GLY A 68 13.82 -8.40 17.13
C GLY A 68 15.24 -8.27 16.63
N SER A 69 15.97 -9.37 16.51
CA SER A 69 17.36 -9.30 16.01
C SER A 69 17.37 -9.14 14.48
N SER A 70 18.40 -8.51 13.98
CA SER A 70 18.62 -8.38 12.54
C SER A 70 19.21 -9.66 11.96
N PRO A 71 18.97 -9.94 10.67
CA PRO A 71 19.69 -11.01 10.01
C PRO A 71 21.20 -10.82 10.11
N SER A 72 21.92 -11.91 10.23
CA SER A 72 23.38 -11.89 10.36
C SER A 72 23.96 -13.19 9.80
N ALA A 73 25.28 -13.26 9.69
CA ALA A 73 25.93 -14.46 9.20
C ALA A 73 25.63 -15.67 10.10
N ASN A 74 25.50 -15.43 11.41
CA ASN A 74 25.20 -16.50 12.35
C ASN A 74 23.72 -16.78 12.50
N ASN A 75 22.87 -15.88 12.05
CA ASN A 75 21.42 -16.02 12.11
C ASN A 75 20.84 -15.43 10.81
N PRO A 76 20.95 -16.18 9.70
CA PRO A 76 20.47 -15.67 8.42
C PRO A 76 18.97 -15.75 8.29
N MET A 77 18.44 -15.03 7.31
CA MET A 77 17.03 -15.08 6.96
C MET A 77 16.91 -15.38 5.47
N ALA A 78 15.86 -16.06 5.06
CA ALA A 78 15.66 -16.39 3.65
C ALA A 78 14.29 -15.92 3.19
N PHE A 79 14.23 -15.46 1.95
CA PHE A 79 13.00 -15.05 1.30
C PHE A 79 12.88 -15.72 -0.06
N LYS A 80 11.69 -16.14 -0.40
CA LYS A 80 11.41 -16.55 -1.78
C LYS A 80 11.15 -15.29 -2.60
N VAL A 81 12.01 -15.07 -3.61
CA VAL A 81 11.85 -13.95 -4.54
C VAL A 81 11.77 -14.56 -5.92
N GLY A 82 10.65 -14.37 -6.59
CA GLY A 82 10.37 -15.14 -7.80
C GLY A 82 10.33 -16.62 -7.46
N ASP A 83 11.09 -17.40 -8.21
CA ASP A 83 11.15 -18.84 -8.00
C ASP A 83 12.38 -19.31 -7.24
N THR A 84 13.14 -18.39 -6.64
CA THR A 84 14.40 -18.72 -5.99
C THR A 84 14.38 -18.28 -4.52
N PHE A 85 14.93 -19.11 -3.63
CA PHE A 85 15.18 -18.70 -2.26
C PHE A 85 16.48 -17.93 -2.20
N ARG A 86 16.42 -16.75 -1.60
CA ARG A 86 17.57 -15.85 -1.43
C ARG A 86 17.83 -15.65 0.06
N VAL A 87 19.08 -15.79 0.44
CA VAL A 87 19.48 -15.71 1.85
C VAL A 87 20.11 -14.36 2.12
N VAL A 88 19.74 -13.74 3.22
CA VAL A 88 20.35 -12.50 3.70
C VAL A 88 21.06 -12.76 5.01
N THR A 89 22.32 -12.30 5.08
CA THR A 89 23.21 -12.52 6.22
C THR A 89 23.65 -11.20 6.86
N SER A 90 22.94 -10.11 6.57
CA SER A 90 23.23 -8.79 7.13
C SER A 90 21.93 -8.05 7.33
N SER A 91 21.98 -6.93 8.02
CA SER A 91 20.78 -6.13 8.27
C SER A 91 20.06 -5.77 6.97
N LEU A 92 18.75 -5.88 7.00
CA LEU A 92 17.89 -5.63 5.84
C LEU A 92 16.90 -4.54 6.22
N SER A 93 17.13 -3.34 5.73
CA SER A 93 16.28 -2.19 6.08
C SER A 93 16.32 -1.14 4.98
N VAL A 94 15.35 -0.24 5.05
CA VAL A 94 15.28 0.93 4.18
C VAL A 94 14.93 2.15 5.03
N THR A 95 15.59 3.28 4.76
CA THR A 95 15.29 4.55 5.42
C THR A 95 14.85 5.57 4.37
N LYS A 96 13.72 6.22 4.63
CA LYS A 96 13.26 7.34 3.81
C LYS A 96 13.35 8.60 4.67
N ASN A 97 14.22 9.48 4.24
CA ASN A 97 14.48 10.73 4.95
C ASN A 97 13.31 11.68 4.78
N ALA A 98 13.10 12.50 5.79
CA ALA A 98 12.19 13.64 5.69
C ALA A 98 12.65 14.56 4.54
N GLY A 99 11.69 15.25 3.95
CA GLY A 99 11.99 16.18 2.86
C GLY A 99 12.16 15.55 1.50
N THR A 100 12.07 14.23 1.40
CA THR A 100 12.29 13.53 0.13
C THR A 100 10.96 13.11 -0.49
N ASN A 101 10.63 13.70 -1.63
CA ASN A 101 9.43 13.32 -2.37
C ASN A 101 9.59 11.93 -2.96
N TRP A 102 8.54 11.11 -2.84
CA TRP A 102 8.50 9.81 -3.51
C TRP A 102 7.10 9.23 -3.43
N CYS A 103 6.75 8.39 -4.39
CA CYS A 103 5.42 7.77 -4.51
C CYS A 103 4.29 8.80 -4.55
N ASN A 104 4.59 10.03 -4.88
CA ASN A 104 3.60 11.11 -4.86
C ASN A 104 2.75 11.14 -3.57
N ALA A 105 3.34 10.71 -2.45
CA ALA A 105 2.61 10.55 -1.21
C ALA A 105 2.46 11.85 -0.43
N GLY A 106 3.11 12.92 -0.88
CA GLY A 106 3.07 14.22 -0.21
C GLY A 106 1.89 15.09 -0.56
N SER A 107 0.87 14.53 -1.16
CA SER A 107 -0.32 15.32 -1.51
C SER A 107 -1.07 15.76 -0.25
N ALA A 108 -1.66 16.94 -0.30
CA ALA A 108 -2.31 17.53 0.87
C ALA A 108 -3.47 16.67 1.38
N GLU A 109 -4.12 15.95 0.50
CA GLU A 109 -5.26 15.11 0.88
C GLU A 109 -4.84 13.89 1.72
N LEU A 110 -3.54 13.60 1.78
CA LEU A 110 -3.01 12.53 2.61
C LEU A 110 -2.33 13.04 3.88
N ALA A 111 -2.24 14.34 4.06
CA ALA A 111 -1.58 14.91 5.25
C ALA A 111 -2.25 14.43 6.52
N SER A 112 -1.47 13.89 7.43
CA SER A 112 -1.92 13.34 8.70
C SER A 112 -2.96 12.21 8.56
N GLN A 113 -3.07 11.62 7.37
CA GLN A 113 -3.93 10.45 7.17
C GLN A 113 -3.09 9.18 7.24
N PRO A 114 -3.60 8.12 7.87
CA PRO A 114 -2.87 6.85 7.85
C PRO A 114 -2.78 6.29 6.44
N ILE A 115 -1.61 5.79 6.08
CA ILE A 115 -1.36 5.19 4.78
C ILE A 115 -0.86 3.78 5.02
N ASP A 116 -1.44 2.81 4.33
CA ASP A 116 -0.93 1.44 4.34
C ASP A 116 0.15 1.31 3.27
N TRP A 117 1.30 0.81 3.66
CA TRP A 117 2.46 0.64 2.79
C TRP A 117 2.72 -0.84 2.61
N PHE A 118 2.77 -1.29 1.38
CA PHE A 118 3.03 -2.67 1.01
C PHE A 118 4.54 -2.88 0.98
N MET A 119 5.02 -3.87 1.73
CA MET A 119 6.44 -4.13 1.91
C MET A 119 6.88 -5.30 1.04
N TYR A 120 7.98 -5.11 0.34
CA TYR A 120 8.50 -6.09 -0.61
C TYR A 120 9.95 -6.38 -0.35
N VAL A 121 10.37 -7.56 -0.76
CA VAL A 121 11.78 -7.87 -0.97
C VAL A 121 12.03 -8.01 -2.47
N LEU A 122 13.19 -7.56 -2.88
CA LEU A 122 13.66 -7.55 -4.26
C LEU A 122 15.02 -8.22 -4.30
N TYR A 123 15.29 -9.02 -5.32
CA TYR A 123 16.66 -9.43 -5.57
C TYR A 123 17.20 -8.59 -6.74
N GLU A 124 18.03 -7.61 -6.38
CA GLU A 124 18.63 -6.72 -7.36
C GLU A 124 19.73 -7.47 -8.10
N THR A 125 19.70 -7.41 -9.42
CA THR A 125 20.74 -8.03 -10.25
C THR A 125 21.73 -6.95 -10.70
N GLY A 126 22.93 -7.34 -11.03
CA GLY A 126 23.96 -6.38 -11.49
C GLY A 126 25.02 -6.11 -10.45
N ALA A 127 25.64 -4.93 -10.54
CA ALA A 127 26.84 -4.62 -9.76
C ALA A 127 26.60 -4.58 -8.25
N SER A 128 25.38 -4.27 -7.82
CA SER A 128 25.02 -4.22 -6.39
C SER A 128 24.12 -5.39 -6.01
N ALA A 129 24.28 -6.51 -6.68
CA ALA A 129 23.40 -7.67 -6.52
C ALA A 129 23.18 -8.06 -5.06
N GLY A 130 21.96 -8.44 -4.75
CA GLY A 130 21.60 -8.85 -3.40
C GLY A 130 20.16 -8.55 -3.05
N LEU A 131 19.75 -9.03 -1.89
CA LEU A 131 18.42 -8.74 -1.37
C LEU A 131 18.33 -7.29 -0.92
N LYS A 132 17.27 -6.65 -1.34
CA LYS A 132 16.93 -5.28 -0.99
C LYS A 132 15.49 -5.24 -0.49
N VAL A 133 15.15 -4.23 0.27
CA VAL A 133 13.76 -3.99 0.67
C VAL A 133 13.25 -2.72 0.04
N LEU A 134 11.97 -2.75 -0.25
CA LEU A 134 11.27 -1.57 -0.75
C LEU A 134 9.82 -1.60 -0.29
N PHE A 135 9.16 -0.44 -0.35
CA PHE A 135 7.75 -0.39 -0.02
C PHE A 135 7.04 0.62 -0.93
N SER A 136 5.75 0.40 -1.10
CA SER A 136 4.95 1.17 -2.04
C SER A 136 3.55 1.39 -1.47
N ARG A 137 2.88 2.43 -1.96
CA ARG A 137 1.46 2.65 -1.67
C ARG A 137 0.56 1.64 -2.38
N LEU A 138 1.08 0.95 -3.39
CA LEU A 138 0.29 0.04 -4.23
C LEU A 138 0.76 -1.39 -4.05
N SER A 139 -0.17 -2.33 -4.19
CA SER A 139 0.16 -3.74 -4.23
C SER A 139 0.29 -4.14 -5.70
N HIS A 140 1.49 -4.48 -6.08
CA HIS A 140 1.80 -4.91 -7.44
C HIS A 140 2.30 -6.33 -7.45
N ALA A 141 2.37 -6.86 -8.65
CA ALA A 141 2.74 -8.23 -8.84
C ALA A 141 4.25 -8.41 -8.83
N ARG A 142 4.76 -9.18 -9.69
CA ARG A 142 5.96 -10.00 -9.58
C ARG A 142 7.27 -9.33 -9.96
N THR A 143 7.25 -8.22 -10.67
CA THR A 143 8.50 -7.62 -11.16
C THR A 143 8.53 -6.13 -10.93
N MET A 144 9.71 -5.53 -11.10
CA MET A 144 9.91 -4.08 -10.99
C MET A 144 9.37 -3.30 -12.17
N ALA A 145 8.73 -4.00 -13.10
CA ALA A 145 8.05 -3.29 -14.20
C ALA A 145 7.01 -2.26 -13.74
N UNK A 146 6.67 -2.43 -12.67
CA UNK A 146 5.77 -1.58 -12.09
C UNK A 146 6.35 -0.43 -11.46
N UNK A 147 7.32 -0.62 -11.19
CA UNK A 147 7.83 0.26 -10.60
C UNK A 147 8.34 1.14 -11.58
N VAL A 148 8.37 2.17 -11.30
CA VAL A 148 9.00 3.20 -12.14
C VAL A 148 10.12 3.88 -11.35
N ASN A 149 11.05 4.52 -12.04
CA ASN A 149 12.21 5.12 -11.36
C ASN A 149 12.06 6.63 -11.15
N THR A 150 10.85 7.12 -11.09
CA THR A 150 10.59 8.56 -10.93
C THR A 150 9.80 8.82 -9.64
N UNK A 151 10.23 9.35 -8.97
CA UNK A 151 9.74 9.62 -7.74
C UNK A 151 8.43 10.20 -7.60
N THR A 152 8.10 10.90 -8.51
CA THR A 152 6.81 11.57 -8.44
C THR A 152 5.67 10.70 -8.97
N ASP A 153 5.94 9.50 -9.35
CA ASP A 153 4.94 8.58 -9.86
C ASP A 153 4.33 7.76 -8.72
N GLU A 154 3.03 7.43 -8.83
CA GLU A 154 2.32 6.65 -7.82
C GLU A 154 2.91 5.25 -7.67
N LYS A 155 3.48 4.72 -8.73
CA LYS A 155 4.05 3.38 -8.76
C LYS A 155 5.49 3.31 -8.28
N TYR A 156 6.08 4.43 -7.89
CA TYR A 156 7.48 4.47 -7.47
C TYR A 156 7.64 3.77 -6.12
N PRO A 157 8.46 2.72 -6.04
CA PRO A 157 8.70 2.08 -4.75
C PRO A 157 9.85 2.77 -4.01
N ALA A 158 9.67 3.00 -2.73
CA ALA A 158 10.75 3.51 -1.88
C ALA A 158 11.59 2.34 -1.41
N GLY A 159 12.89 2.40 -1.64
CA GLY A 159 13.73 1.27 -1.29
C GLY A 159 15.21 1.60 -1.18
N ASN A 160 15.99 0.58 -0.94
CA ASN A 160 17.45 0.69 -0.89
C ASN A 160 18.13 0.06 -2.11
N TRP A 161 17.38 -0.09 -3.18
CA TRP A 161 17.93 -0.53 -4.47
C TRP A 161 18.71 0.62 -5.12
N THR A 162 19.72 0.27 -5.90
CA THR A 162 20.58 1.27 -6.55
C THR A 162 20.50 1.22 -8.07
N ASN A 163 20.17 0.08 -8.63
CA ASN A 163 20.06 -0.09 -10.08
C ASN A 163 18.69 -0.66 -10.41
N PHE A 164 17.84 0.16 -11.00
CA PHE A 164 16.52 -0.28 -11.40
C PHE A 164 16.62 -1.18 -12.64
N ASN A 165 16.06 -2.35 -12.53
CA ASN A 165 15.92 -3.26 -13.66
C ASN A 165 14.47 -3.73 -13.68
N SER A 166 13.76 -3.45 -14.76
CA SER A 166 12.35 -3.77 -14.86
C SER A 166 12.05 -5.27 -14.77
N THR A 167 13.05 -6.09 -15.03
CA THR A 167 12.89 -7.56 -14.92
C THR A 167 13.22 -8.10 -13.54
N ASP A 168 13.74 -7.27 -12.61
CA ASP A 168 14.02 -7.73 -11.26
C ASP A 168 12.71 -8.18 -10.60
N GLU A 169 12.77 -9.35 -9.96
CA GLU A 169 11.60 -9.91 -9.30
C GLU A 169 11.43 -9.33 -7.90
N VAL A 170 10.18 -9.11 -7.52
CA VAL A 170 9.82 -8.67 -6.19
C VAL A 170 8.84 -9.64 -5.57
N SER A 171 8.89 -9.77 -4.26
CA SER A 171 7.90 -10.56 -3.52
C SER A 171 7.32 -9.70 -2.41
N LEU A 172 5.99 -9.64 -2.38
CA LEU A 172 5.27 -8.95 -1.33
C LEU A 172 5.41 -9.76 -0.04
N ILE A 173 5.83 -9.11 1.04
CA ILE A 173 6.05 -9.78 2.31
C ILE A 173 5.13 -9.26 3.41
N GLY A 174 4.47 -8.13 3.21
CA GLY A 174 3.55 -7.66 4.23
C GLY A 174 3.14 -6.22 4.03
N ARG A 175 2.65 -5.63 5.11
CA ARG A 175 2.12 -4.29 5.07
C ARG A 175 2.33 -3.61 6.43
N PHE A 176 2.60 -2.32 6.42
CA PHE A 176 2.69 -1.54 7.66
C PHE A 176 2.00 -0.19 7.45
N GLU A 177 1.69 0.47 8.56
CA GLU A 177 1.11 1.81 8.53
C GLU A 177 2.16 2.86 8.86
N ALA A 178 2.16 3.95 8.11
CA ALA A 178 2.85 5.18 8.49
C ALA A 178 2.15 6.34 7.79
N GLN A 179 2.29 7.54 8.33
CA GLN A 179 1.64 8.72 7.76
C GLN A 179 2.65 9.86 7.65
N LEU A 180 2.30 10.86 6.87
CA LEU A 180 3.09 12.09 6.74
C LEU A 180 2.39 13.17 7.57
N SER A 181 3.02 13.59 8.66
CA SER A 181 2.42 14.58 9.55
C SER A 181 2.34 15.96 8.89
N ALA A 182 3.26 16.21 7.96
CA ALA A 182 3.20 17.40 7.11
C ALA A 182 3.57 16.95 5.71
N ALA A 183 2.57 16.81 4.86
CA ALA A 183 2.75 16.20 3.55
C ALA A 183 3.80 16.94 2.71
N ALA A 184 3.70 18.26 2.65
CA ALA A 184 4.64 19.04 1.84
C ALA A 184 6.09 18.93 2.34
N SER A 185 6.29 18.61 3.60
CA SER A 185 7.62 18.45 4.19
C SER A 185 8.06 16.99 4.25
N TYR A 186 7.18 16.07 3.89
CA TYR A 186 7.44 14.63 3.95
C TYR A 186 7.98 14.20 5.32
N ASN A 187 7.39 14.75 6.40
CA ASN A 187 7.76 14.40 7.75
C ASN A 187 6.97 13.15 8.17
N TRP A 188 7.70 12.08 8.44
CA TRP A 188 7.09 10.79 8.76
C TRP A 188 6.64 10.74 10.21
N SER A 189 5.56 10.01 10.44
CA SER A 189 5.09 9.70 11.79
C SER A 189 4.38 8.34 11.77
N ILE A 190 4.33 7.72 12.94
CA ILE A 190 3.59 6.47 13.15
C ILE A 190 2.73 6.69 14.38
N THR A 191 1.42 6.69 14.20
CA THR A 191 0.48 6.91 15.30
C THR A 191 0.01 5.59 15.92
N THR A 192 -0.08 4.55 15.08
CA THR A 192 -0.45 3.21 15.55
C THR A 192 0.47 2.20 14.87
N GLN A 193 0.78 1.14 15.60
CA GLN A 193 1.66 0.09 15.07
C GLN A 193 0.81 -0.99 14.38
N VAL A 194 0.30 -0.66 13.20
CA VAL A 194 -0.41 -1.65 12.41
C VAL A 194 0.56 -2.29 11.44
N VAL A 195 0.93 -3.53 11.73
CA VAL A 195 1.88 -4.28 10.90
C VAL A 195 1.29 -5.67 10.64
N ILE A 196 1.38 -6.12 9.41
CA ILE A 196 0.97 -7.47 9.01
C ILE A 196 2.17 -8.14 8.35
N ASN A 197 2.69 -9.20 8.97
CA ASN A 197 3.92 -9.88 8.57
C ASN A 197 3.62 -11.09 7.68
N ARG A 198 2.78 -10.88 6.68
CA ARG A 198 2.46 -11.87 5.65
C ARG A 198 1.96 -11.16 4.42
N PRO A 199 2.04 -11.78 3.26
CA PRO A 199 1.53 -11.14 2.03
C PRO A 199 0.04 -10.80 2.16
N VAL A 200 -0.30 -9.55 1.91
CA VAL A 200 -1.68 -9.06 1.78
C VAL A 200 -1.72 -8.10 0.61
N TYR A 201 -2.69 -8.28 -0.26
CA TYR A 201 -2.73 -7.55 -1.53
C TYR A 201 -3.75 -6.42 -1.52
N GLN A 202 -4.32 -6.11 -0.37
CA GLN A 202 -5.22 -4.95 -0.30
C GLN A 202 -4.97 -4.19 1.00
N SER A 203 -5.26 -2.90 0.96
CA SER A 203 -5.17 -2.05 2.15
C SER A 203 -6.42 -2.21 3.01
N ARG A 204 -6.35 -1.66 4.21
CA ARG A 204 -7.56 -1.38 4.97
C ARG A 204 -8.38 -0.33 4.21
N LEU A 205 -9.58 -0.10 4.67
CA LEU A 205 -10.38 1.02 4.23
C LEU A 205 -9.85 2.27 4.95
N LEU A 206 -9.21 3.14 4.20
CA LEU A 206 -8.48 4.29 4.73
C LEU A 206 -9.23 5.59 4.44
N THR A 207 -8.92 6.63 5.19
CA THR A 207 -9.50 7.94 4.98
C THR A 207 -8.58 8.81 4.12
N TRP A 208 -9.16 9.78 3.45
CA TRP A 208 -8.43 10.85 2.79
C TRP A 208 -9.24 12.12 2.94
N ALA A 209 -8.57 13.26 2.83
CA ALA A 209 -9.21 14.55 2.96
C ALA A 209 -9.13 15.27 1.60
N PRO A 210 -10.24 15.59 0.95
CA PRO A 210 -10.16 16.43 -0.24
C PRO A 210 -9.45 17.73 0.12
N LEU A 211 -8.84 18.35 -0.87
CA LEU A 211 -8.00 19.52 -0.64
C LEU A 211 -8.63 20.52 0.28
N THR A 212 -7.83 21.02 1.17
CA THR A 212 -8.29 21.78 2.32
C THR A 212 -8.47 23.26 2.08
N GLN A 213 -8.53 23.71 0.86
CA GLN A 213 -8.95 25.09 0.66
C GLN A 213 -10.38 25.25 1.15
N THR A 214 -10.72 26.42 1.54
CA THR A 214 -12.06 26.70 2.03
C THR A 214 -12.82 27.46 0.95
N PRO A 215 -13.79 26.87 0.30
CA PRO A 215 -14.23 25.48 0.40
C PRO A 215 -13.23 24.49 -0.21
N SER A 216 -13.10 23.32 0.37
CA SER A 216 -12.06 22.36 -0.03
C SER A 216 -12.43 21.53 -1.26
N VAL A 217 -13.64 21.60 -1.68
CA VAL A 217 -14.13 20.87 -2.86
C VAL A 217 -14.60 21.90 -3.88
N THR A 218 -14.00 21.86 -5.06
CA THR A 218 -14.34 22.82 -6.12
C THR A 218 -15.79 22.66 -6.51
N GLY A 219 -16.48 23.77 -6.66
CA GLY A 219 -17.90 23.79 -7.02
C GLY A 219 -18.84 23.97 -5.84
N TYR A 220 -18.28 24.03 -4.63
CA TYR A 220 -19.04 24.38 -3.44
C TYR A 220 -18.57 25.73 -2.92
N SER A 221 -19.53 26.60 -2.55
CA SER A 221 -19.20 27.77 -1.78
C SER A 221 -19.24 27.48 -0.29
N VAL A 222 -20.01 26.44 0.10
CA VAL A 222 -19.95 25.84 1.43
C VAL A 222 -19.92 24.34 1.24
N ASN A 223 -18.94 23.70 1.82
CA ASN A 223 -18.77 22.26 1.65
C ASN A 223 -19.89 21.46 2.34
N PRO A 224 -20.28 20.32 1.76
CA PRO A 224 -21.21 19.42 2.46
C PRO A 224 -20.67 19.00 3.81
N GLY A 225 -21.56 18.81 4.77
CA GLY A 225 -21.19 18.35 6.08
C GLY A 225 -21.36 16.85 6.25
N SER A 226 -20.85 16.34 7.37
CA SER A 226 -20.90 14.92 7.70
C SER A 226 -20.38 14.05 6.55
N ALA A 227 -19.31 14.50 5.93
CA ALA A 227 -18.78 13.79 4.76
C ALA A 227 -17.77 12.73 5.18
N LEU A 228 -17.81 11.60 4.47
CA LEU A 228 -16.86 10.51 4.62
C LEU A 228 -16.16 10.29 3.28
N TYR A 229 -14.85 10.38 3.31
CA TYR A 229 -14.03 10.16 2.13
C TYR A 229 -13.11 8.99 2.45
N ARG A 230 -13.31 7.89 1.74
CA ARG A 230 -12.59 6.64 2.01
C ARG A 230 -11.98 6.08 0.75
N TYR A 231 -10.86 5.40 0.88
CA TYR A 231 -10.26 4.67 -0.23
C TYR A 231 -9.73 3.33 0.26
N GLN A 232 -9.53 2.45 -0.69
CA GLN A 232 -8.92 1.14 -0.45
C GLN A 232 -8.06 0.80 -1.67
N VAL A 233 -6.82 0.42 -1.41
CA VAL A 233 -5.97 -0.14 -2.47
C VAL A 233 -6.34 -1.61 -2.62
N LEU A 234 -6.57 -2.02 -3.85
CA LEU A 234 -6.93 -3.37 -4.24
C LEU A 234 -5.76 -4.00 -4.98
N PRO A 235 -5.79 -5.32 -5.25
CA PRO A 235 -4.71 -5.96 -5.99
C PRO A 235 -4.47 -5.32 -7.37
N GLU A 236 -3.23 -5.45 -7.83
CA GLU A 236 -2.81 -5.08 -9.20
C GLU A 236 -2.95 -3.58 -9.49
N GLY A 237 -2.75 -2.75 -8.46
CA GLY A 237 -2.76 -1.30 -8.66
C GLY A 237 -4.13 -0.68 -8.83
N MET A 238 -5.18 -1.41 -8.48
CA MET A 238 -6.52 -0.84 -8.50
C MET A 238 -6.79 -0.08 -7.21
N VAL A 239 -7.57 0.97 -7.29
CA VAL A 239 -7.99 1.76 -6.12
C VAL A 239 -9.50 1.97 -6.17
N ARG A 240 -10.13 1.69 -5.04
CA ARG A 240 -11.56 2.00 -4.84
C ARG A 240 -11.65 3.28 -4.03
N LEU A 241 -12.46 4.22 -4.51
CA LEU A 241 -12.82 5.43 -3.77
C LEU A 241 -14.28 5.38 -3.37
N MET A 242 -14.56 5.90 -2.19
CA MET A 242 -15.93 6.01 -1.67
C MET A 242 -16.11 7.40 -1.09
N VAL A 243 -17.21 8.04 -1.50
CA VAL A 243 -17.60 9.35 -1.00
C VAL A 243 -19.04 9.26 -0.52
N ALA A 244 -19.31 9.82 0.65
CA ALA A 244 -20.66 9.96 1.18
C ALA A 244 -20.77 11.30 1.88
N GLU A 245 -21.71 12.13 1.46
CA GLU A 245 -21.93 13.44 2.04
C GLU A 245 -23.30 13.45 2.73
N GLY A 246 -23.29 13.69 4.04
CA GLY A 246 -24.49 13.55 4.87
C GLY A 246 -25.43 14.75 4.82
N THR A 247 -24.89 15.97 4.76
CA THR A 247 -25.71 17.17 4.74
C THR A 247 -25.33 18.02 3.54
N ASN A 248 -26.28 18.84 3.09
CA ASN A 248 -26.08 19.68 1.91
C ASN A 248 -25.01 20.74 2.16
N GLY A 249 -24.14 20.92 1.17
CA GLY A 249 -23.37 22.14 1.03
C GLY A 249 -24.12 23.14 0.19
N THR A 250 -23.42 24.18 -0.26
CA THR A 250 -24.02 25.21 -1.13
C THR A 250 -23.27 25.23 -2.44
N SER A 251 -23.98 25.14 -3.54
CA SER A 251 -23.41 25.13 -4.88
C SER A 251 -22.98 26.54 -5.32
N ASN A 252 -21.88 26.59 -6.07
CA ASN A 252 -21.44 27.82 -6.74
C ASN A 252 -21.53 27.70 -8.27
N LEU A 253 -22.35 26.79 -8.76
CA LEU A 253 -22.57 26.49 -10.19
C LEU A 253 -21.48 25.63 -10.80
N GLY A 254 -20.27 25.68 -10.27
CA GLY A 254 -19.12 24.98 -10.89
C GLY A 254 -19.23 23.48 -10.79
N THR A 255 -18.44 22.81 -11.61
CA THR A 255 -18.27 21.38 -11.53
C THR A 255 -17.74 21.01 -10.14
N LYS A 256 -18.35 20.01 -9.52
CA LYS A 256 -17.86 19.50 -8.24
C LYS A 256 -16.62 18.66 -8.53
N THR A 257 -15.52 19.01 -7.94
CA THR A 257 -14.26 18.31 -8.16
C THR A 257 -13.64 17.88 -6.83
N TYR A 258 -13.29 16.60 -6.75
CA TYR A 258 -12.56 16.05 -5.60
C TYR A 258 -11.17 15.69 -6.06
N THR A 259 -10.18 15.95 -5.22
CA THR A 259 -8.83 15.50 -5.50
C THR A 259 -8.66 14.12 -4.86
N ALA A 260 -8.47 13.09 -5.67
CA ALA A 260 -8.29 11.73 -5.17
C ALA A 260 -6.88 11.54 -4.62
N PRO A 261 -6.68 10.57 -3.74
CA PRO A 261 -5.34 10.31 -3.18
C PRO A 261 -4.39 9.62 -4.16
N PHE A 262 -4.85 9.29 -5.37
CA PHE A 262 -4.04 8.66 -6.43
C PHE A 262 -4.45 9.23 -7.77
N LYS A 263 -3.49 9.26 -8.69
CA LYS A 263 -3.76 9.58 -10.09
C LYS A 263 -4.25 8.35 -10.83
N LEU A 264 -5.16 8.55 -11.76
CA LEU A 264 -5.55 7.50 -12.71
C LEU A 264 -4.39 7.25 -13.66
N GLU A 265 -4.15 6.00 -14.00
CA GLU A 265 -3.12 5.63 -14.98
C GLU A 265 -3.29 6.46 -16.28
N SER A 266 -2.16 6.87 -16.88
CA SER A 266 -2.19 7.85 -17.95
C SER A 266 -2.44 7.27 -19.35
N THR A 267 -2.74 5.98 -19.44
CA THR A 267 -2.98 5.34 -20.74
C THR A 267 -4.38 5.69 -21.26
N THR A 268 -4.55 5.66 -22.56
CA THR A 268 -5.84 5.94 -23.20
C THR A 268 -6.89 4.87 -22.84
N ASN A 269 -6.45 3.71 -22.40
CA ASN A 269 -7.35 2.61 -22.01
C ASN A 269 -7.48 2.47 -20.49
N ALA A 270 -7.17 3.53 -19.75
CA ALA A 270 -7.28 3.48 -18.30
C ALA A 270 -8.73 3.17 -17.88
N LEU A 271 -8.86 2.19 -17.00
CA LEU A 271 -10.17 1.75 -16.54
C LEU A 271 -10.60 2.56 -15.34
N ALA A 272 -11.80 3.10 -15.42
CA ALA A 272 -12.47 3.68 -14.25
C ALA A 272 -13.91 3.19 -14.28
N GLU A 273 -14.34 2.55 -13.22
CA GLU A 273 -15.70 2.05 -13.08
C GLU A 273 -16.30 2.64 -11.84
N GLY A 274 -17.53 3.08 -11.94
CA GLY A 274 -18.16 3.71 -10.81
C GLY A 274 -19.64 3.39 -10.70
N LEU A 275 -20.05 3.16 -9.47
CA LEU A 275 -21.48 3.20 -9.11
C LEU A 275 -21.74 4.57 -8.56
N ILE A 276 -22.53 5.32 -9.29
CA ILE A 276 -22.76 6.72 -8.99
C ILE A 276 -24.14 6.85 -8.37
N GLY A 277 -24.18 7.43 -7.20
CA GLY A 277 -25.45 7.68 -6.52
C GLY A 277 -26.20 8.84 -7.13
N VAL A 278 -27.39 9.05 -6.63
CA VAL A 278 -28.26 10.12 -7.11
C VAL A 278 -27.86 11.42 -6.41
N PRO A 279 -27.57 12.50 -7.14
CA PRO A 279 -27.18 13.76 -6.50
C PRO A 279 -28.36 14.49 -5.89
N VAL A 280 -28.04 15.36 -4.96
CA VAL A 280 -28.98 16.36 -4.49
C VAL A 280 -28.59 17.70 -5.10
N ASP A 281 -29.54 18.39 -5.73
CA ASP A 281 -29.31 19.72 -6.24
C ASP A 281 -30.51 20.59 -5.84
N ASN A 282 -30.24 21.76 -5.33
CA ASN A 282 -31.25 22.68 -4.79
C ASN A 282 -32.18 21.99 -3.77
N GLY A 283 -31.59 21.09 -2.98
CA GLY A 283 -32.33 20.34 -1.97
C GLY A 283 -33.14 19.18 -2.50
N VAL A 284 -33.17 18.94 -3.81
CA VAL A 284 -34.03 17.92 -4.42
C VAL A 284 -33.15 16.71 -4.80
N LEU A 285 -33.53 15.54 -4.32
CA LEU A 285 -32.85 14.29 -4.65
C LEU A 285 -33.29 13.85 -6.05
N GLY A 286 -32.30 13.46 -6.86
CA GLY A 286 -32.60 12.90 -8.17
C GLY A 286 -32.92 13.94 -9.24
N ALA A 287 -32.42 15.15 -9.07
CA ALA A 287 -32.82 16.25 -9.94
C ALA A 287 -32.42 16.09 -11.41
N ALA A 288 -31.40 15.29 -11.73
CA ALA A 288 -30.98 15.04 -13.11
C ALA A 288 -29.97 13.91 -13.17
N GLY A 289 -29.68 13.46 -14.35
CA GLY A 289 -28.63 12.48 -14.57
C GLY A 289 -27.29 12.96 -14.02
N PHE A 290 -26.44 12.03 -13.62
CA PHE A 290 -25.22 12.34 -12.89
C PHE A 290 -24.09 11.44 -13.39
N GLY A 291 -22.93 12.04 -13.57
CA GLY A 291 -21.76 11.31 -13.97
C GLY A 291 -20.53 11.74 -13.19
N ALA A 292 -19.57 10.85 -13.11
CA ALA A 292 -18.28 11.15 -12.54
C ALA A 292 -17.20 10.73 -13.52
N MET A 293 -16.15 11.50 -13.60
CA MET A 293 -15.05 11.22 -14.52
C MET A 293 -13.74 11.59 -13.84
N ILE A 294 -12.75 10.74 -14.03
CA ILE A 294 -11.38 11.08 -13.68
C ILE A 294 -10.57 11.04 -14.98
N THR A 295 -9.83 12.10 -15.24
CA THR A 295 -9.05 12.20 -16.48
C THR A 295 -7.77 11.38 -16.34
N PRO A 296 -7.40 10.57 -17.35
CA PRO A 296 -6.13 9.83 -17.30
C PRO A 296 -4.95 10.75 -16.98
N GLY A 297 -4.08 10.29 -16.09
CA GLY A 297 -2.94 11.06 -15.62
C GLY A 297 -3.28 12.11 -14.58
N SER A 298 -4.56 12.21 -14.19
CA SER A 298 -5.04 13.20 -13.23
C SER A 298 -5.53 12.52 -11.96
N ASN A 299 -5.56 13.26 -10.87
CA ASN A 299 -6.23 12.84 -9.64
C ASN A 299 -7.49 13.65 -9.36
N ALA A 300 -7.95 14.44 -10.34
CA ALA A 300 -9.18 15.23 -10.17
C ALA A 300 -10.38 14.42 -10.66
N ILE A 301 -11.32 14.19 -9.76
CA ILE A 301 -12.58 13.51 -10.07
C ILE A 301 -13.64 14.60 -10.26
N SER A 302 -14.12 14.75 -11.47
CA SER A 302 -15.13 15.75 -11.79
C SER A 302 -16.52 15.13 -11.74
N MET A 303 -17.40 15.74 -10.99
CA MET A 303 -18.80 15.33 -10.87
C MET A 303 -19.66 16.31 -11.67
N PHE A 304 -20.41 15.79 -12.60
CA PHE A 304 -21.23 16.64 -13.47
C PHE A 304 -22.63 16.08 -13.57
N ARG A 305 -23.57 16.98 -13.81
CA ARG A 305 -24.95 16.60 -14.15
C ARG A 305 -24.98 16.25 -15.62
N SER A 306 -26.05 15.58 -16.05
CA SER A 306 -26.19 15.19 -17.44
C SER A 306 -26.09 16.40 -18.37
N ALA A 307 -25.69 16.15 -19.58
CA ALA A 307 -25.28 17.15 -20.58
C ALA A 307 -25.93 18.52 -20.43
N ALA A 308 -25.10 19.51 -20.24
CA ALA A 308 -25.48 20.93 -20.26
C ALA A 308 -26.32 21.41 -19.09
N VAL A 309 -26.57 20.60 -18.08
CA VAL A 309 -27.33 21.09 -16.92
C VAL A 309 -26.38 21.52 -15.82
N ALA A 310 -26.33 22.81 -15.53
CA ALA A 310 -25.49 23.35 -14.46
C ALA A 310 -26.08 23.02 -13.09
N TRP A 311 -25.22 23.02 -12.08
CA TRP A 311 -25.68 22.94 -10.70
C TRP A 311 -26.42 24.27 -10.37
N THR A 312 -27.42 24.18 -9.52
CA THR A 312 -28.19 25.37 -9.15
C THR A 312 -27.36 26.30 -8.27
N ALA A 313 -27.23 27.55 -8.67
CA ALA A 313 -26.49 28.55 -7.92
C ALA A 313 -27.06 28.71 -6.52
N SER A 314 -26.18 28.72 -5.51
CA SER A 314 -26.58 28.90 -4.11
C SER A 314 -27.55 27.85 -3.60
N GLY A 315 -27.85 26.83 -4.40
CA GLY A 315 -28.77 25.77 -3.99
C GLY A 315 -28.08 24.75 -3.06
N GLY A 316 -28.86 24.14 -2.21
CA GLY A 316 -28.34 23.02 -1.37
C GLY A 316 -27.95 21.83 -2.23
N CYS A 317 -26.72 21.36 -2.11
CA CYS A 317 -26.25 20.27 -2.98
C CYS A 317 -25.29 19.35 -2.24
N ARG A 318 -25.31 18.12 -2.66
CA ARG A 318 -24.36 17.10 -2.13
C ARG A 318 -24.36 15.87 -3.04
N ILE A 319 -23.38 15.02 -2.84
CA ILE A 319 -23.31 13.69 -3.44
C ILE A 319 -23.54 12.69 -2.30
N PRO A 320 -24.76 12.19 -2.10
CA PRO A 320 -25.05 11.32 -0.96
C PRO A 320 -24.20 10.07 -0.90
N ARG A 321 -23.87 9.50 -2.05
CA ARG A 321 -22.99 8.33 -2.09
C ARG A 321 -22.48 8.13 -3.51
N PHE A 322 -21.17 7.80 -3.60
CA PHE A 322 -20.62 7.33 -4.87
C PHE A 322 -19.44 6.40 -4.59
N ASN A 323 -19.27 5.44 -5.46
CA ASN A 323 -18.12 4.53 -5.46
C ASN A 323 -17.51 4.53 -6.83
N MET A 324 -16.19 4.46 -6.88
CA MET A 324 -15.46 4.38 -8.13
C MET A 324 -14.25 3.48 -7.93
N VAL A 325 -13.98 2.63 -8.91
CA VAL A 325 -12.74 1.83 -8.95
C VAL A 325 -11.99 2.24 -10.20
N PHE A 326 -10.68 2.46 -10.03
CA PHE A 326 -9.84 2.84 -11.16
C PHE A 326 -8.44 2.27 -10.98
N LYS A 327 -7.71 2.21 -12.08
CA LYS A 327 -6.33 1.73 -12.09
C LYS A 327 -5.37 2.91 -11.95
N VAL A 328 -4.34 2.71 -11.12
CA VAL A 328 -3.28 3.69 -10.89
C VAL A 328 -2.07 3.37 -11.72
#